data_10197ed048348777d1b7c53fff69a89a
#
_entry.id   10197ed048348777d1b7c53fff69a89a
#
_cell.length_a   1.000
_cell.length_b   1.000
_cell.length_c   1.000
_cell.angle_alpha   90.00
_cell.angle_beta   90.00
_cell.angle_gamma   90.00
#
_symmetry.space_group_name_H-M   'P 1'
#
loop_
_entity.id
_entity.type
_entity.pdbx_description
1 polymer ?
#
loop_
_entity_poly.entity_id
_entity_poly.type
_entity_poly.pdbx_seq_one_letter_code
_entity_poly.pdbx_strand_id
1 'polypeptide(L)' 'MKEQLERLVSEMIDRGLRYDEAVGEFERKFIMTSLEKNKGNQTKAAKAMGIHRNTLNKRLTSYNHNSRKKH' A
#
# COMPACT_ATOMS: atom_id res chain seq x y z
N MET A 1 -10.17 15.24 3.38
CA MET A 1 -9.70 13.86 3.33
C MET A 1 -10.79 12.84 3.50
N LYS A 2 -11.66 13.04 4.48
CA LYS A 2 -12.75 12.09 4.73
C LYS A 2 -13.62 11.88 3.50
N GLU A 3 -14.00 12.96 2.84
CA GLU A 3 -14.86 12.89 1.67
C GLU A 3 -14.20 12.19 0.50
N GLN A 4 -12.91 12.44 0.33
CA GLN A 4 -12.13 11.81 -0.73
C GLN A 4 -12.05 10.31 -0.53
N LEU A 5 -11.83 9.90 0.72
CA LEU A 5 -11.75 8.48 1.04
C LEU A 5 -13.09 7.80 0.82
N GLU A 6 -14.16 8.43 1.27
CA GLU A 6 -15.51 7.87 1.10
C GLU A 6 -15.86 7.71 -0.38
N ARG A 7 -15.48 8.68 -1.18
CA ARG A 7 -15.73 8.63 -2.63
C ARG A 7 -14.95 7.49 -3.28
N LEU A 8 -13.69 7.35 -2.89
CA LEU A 8 -12.85 6.29 -3.42
C LEU A 8 -13.39 4.91 -3.05
N VAL A 9 -13.77 4.74 -1.78
CA VAL A 9 -14.33 3.48 -1.31
C VAL A 9 -15.60 3.14 -2.09
N SER A 10 -16.46 4.12 -2.27
CA SER A 10 -17.70 3.92 -3.02
C SER A 10 -17.41 3.46 -4.45
N GLU A 11 -16.44 4.11 -5.08
CA GLU A 11 -16.05 3.75 -6.44
C GLU A 11 -15.50 2.33 -6.52
N MET A 12 -14.69 1.94 -5.55
CA MET A 12 -14.13 0.60 -5.52
C MET A 12 -15.24 -0.45 -5.39
N ILE A 13 -16.23 -0.17 -4.53
CA ILE A 13 -17.36 -1.07 -4.37
C ILE A 13 -18.15 -1.18 -5.66
N ASP A 14 -18.41 -0.05 -6.31
CA ASP A 14 -19.18 -0.02 -7.56
C ASP A 14 -18.49 -0.79 -8.67
N ARG A 15 -17.16 -0.81 -8.66
CA ARG A 15 -16.39 -1.55 -9.65
C ARG A 15 -16.25 -3.03 -9.32
N GLY A 16 -16.81 -3.46 -8.20
CA GLY A 16 -16.81 -4.85 -7.82
C GLY A 16 -15.54 -5.36 -7.18
N LEU A 17 -14.72 -4.47 -6.66
CA LEU A 17 -13.53 -4.90 -5.93
C LEU A 17 -13.95 -5.61 -4.66
N ARG A 18 -13.28 -6.72 -4.38
CA ARG A 18 -13.54 -7.46 -3.16
C ARG A 18 -12.76 -6.83 -2.02
N TYR A 19 -13.19 -7.15 -0.81
CA TYR A 19 -12.60 -6.54 0.38
C TYR A 19 -11.08 -6.72 0.45
N ASP A 20 -10.63 -7.96 0.26
CA ASP A 20 -9.19 -8.24 0.33
C ASP A 20 -8.41 -7.55 -0.78
N GLU A 21 -8.99 -7.46 -1.96
CA GLU A 21 -8.37 -6.75 -3.07
C GLU A 21 -8.25 -5.26 -2.78
N ALA A 22 -9.31 -4.68 -2.23
CA ALA A 22 -9.33 -3.26 -1.91
C ALA A 22 -8.28 -2.91 -0.85
N VAL A 23 -8.22 -3.73 0.20
CA VAL A 23 -7.25 -3.51 1.28
C VAL A 23 -5.83 -3.65 0.75
N GLY A 24 -5.59 -4.65 -0.10
CA GLY A 24 -4.27 -4.86 -0.68
C GLY A 24 -3.83 -3.70 -1.55
N GLU A 25 -4.75 -3.19 -2.37
CA GLU A 25 -4.45 -2.04 -3.23
C GLU A 25 -4.11 -0.81 -2.40
N PHE A 26 -4.92 -0.55 -1.39
CA PHE A 26 -4.68 0.60 -0.52
C PHE A 26 -3.33 0.49 0.19
N GLU A 27 -3.06 -0.67 0.77
CA GLU A 27 -1.83 -0.89 1.52
C GLU A 27 -0.60 -0.70 0.64
N ARG A 28 -0.63 -1.31 -0.53
CA ARG A 28 0.49 -1.21 -1.45
C ARG A 28 0.73 0.24 -1.87
N LYS A 29 -0.33 0.93 -2.25
CA LYS A 29 -0.22 2.32 -2.68
C LYS A 29 0.29 3.21 -1.56
N PHE A 30 -0.21 2.97 -0.35
CA PHE A 30 0.21 3.74 0.81
C PHE A 30 1.70 3.55 1.08
N ILE A 31 2.15 2.30 1.07
CA ILE A 31 3.54 1.97 1.35
C ILE A 31 4.46 2.53 0.26
N MET A 32 4.12 2.30 -0.99
CA MET A 32 4.97 2.74 -2.09
C MET A 32 5.05 4.26 -2.17
N THR A 33 3.94 4.94 -1.94
CA THR A 33 3.92 6.40 -1.94
C THR A 33 4.74 6.96 -0.79
N SER A 34 4.62 6.35 0.39
CA SER A 34 5.38 6.78 1.55
C SER A 34 6.88 6.60 1.32
N LEU A 35 7.25 5.48 0.72
CA LEU A 35 8.64 5.21 0.39
C LEU A 35 9.18 6.24 -0.61
N GLU A 36 8.39 6.54 -1.62
CA GLU A 36 8.75 7.52 -2.63
C GLU A 36 8.97 8.90 -2.02
N LYS A 37 8.06 9.31 -1.14
CA LYS A 37 8.17 10.61 -0.46
C LYS A 37 9.37 10.68 0.47
N ASN A 38 9.90 9.54 0.86
CA ASN A 38 11.09 9.47 1.69
C ASN A 38 12.32 9.07 0.88
N LYS A 39 12.25 9.26 -0.44
CA LYS A 39 13.36 9.07 -1.37
C LYS A 39 13.97 7.67 -1.31
N GLY A 40 13.11 6.68 -1.10
CA GLY A 40 13.53 5.29 -1.05
C GLY A 40 14.15 4.87 0.27
N ASN A 41 14.15 5.74 1.27
CA ASN A 41 14.72 5.43 2.58
C ASN A 41 13.71 4.64 3.40
N GLN A 42 13.95 3.34 3.52
CA GLN A 42 13.02 2.43 4.21
C GLN A 42 12.88 2.77 5.69
N THR A 43 13.97 3.12 6.35
CA THR A 43 13.93 3.44 7.76
C THR A 43 13.05 4.67 8.04
N LYS A 44 13.24 5.71 7.24
CA LYS A 44 12.44 6.91 7.38
C LYS A 44 10.98 6.69 7.03
N ALA A 45 10.74 5.92 5.96
CA ALA A 45 9.37 5.64 5.53
C ALA A 45 8.61 4.85 6.60
N ALA A 46 9.25 3.81 7.15
CA ALA A 46 8.63 3.01 8.19
C ALA A 46 8.30 3.86 9.41
N LYS A 47 9.23 4.71 9.81
CA LYS A 47 9.03 5.59 10.95
C LYS A 47 7.86 6.54 10.70
N ALA A 48 7.79 7.10 9.51
CA ALA A 48 6.71 8.03 9.17
C ALA A 48 5.35 7.34 9.17
N MET A 49 5.31 6.06 8.78
CA MET A 49 4.07 5.28 8.77
C MET A 49 3.74 4.68 10.13
N GLY A 50 4.64 4.76 11.08
CA GLY A 50 4.41 4.19 12.40
C GLY A 50 4.49 2.67 12.42
N ILE A 51 5.25 2.07 11.51
CA ILE A 51 5.42 0.63 11.48
C ILE A 51 6.90 0.29 11.62
N HIS A 52 7.17 -0.97 11.93
CA HIS A 52 8.54 -1.44 12.07
C HIS A 52 9.20 -1.58 10.70
N ARG A 53 10.49 -1.27 10.62
CA ARG A 53 11.22 -1.42 9.37
C ARG A 53 11.14 -2.84 8.82
N ASN A 54 11.19 -3.82 9.70
CA ASN A 54 11.10 -5.22 9.29
C ASN A 54 9.77 -5.52 8.63
N THR A 55 8.69 -4.93 9.14
CA THR A 55 7.36 -5.09 8.56
C THR A 55 7.33 -4.49 7.16
N LEU A 56 7.88 -3.29 7.01
CA LEU A 56 7.95 -2.64 5.70
C LEU A 56 8.72 -3.50 4.71
N ASN A 57 9.87 -4.02 5.15
CA ASN A 57 10.71 -4.84 4.28
C ASN A 57 9.98 -6.11 3.82
N LYS A 58 9.24 -6.74 4.74
CA LYS A 58 8.46 -7.92 4.39
C LYS A 58 7.41 -7.61 3.33
N ARG A 59 6.75 -6.46 3.47
CA ARG A 59 5.74 -6.08 2.48
C ARG A 59 6.35 -5.81 1.12
N LEU A 60 7.47 -5.11 1.09
CA LEU A 60 8.14 -4.83 -0.17
C LEU A 60 8.60 -6.11 -0.87
N THR A 61 9.12 -7.04 -0.11
CA THR A 61 9.55 -8.33 -0.64
C THR A 61 8.35 -9.09 -1.21
N SER A 62 7.24 -9.06 -0.50
CA SER A 62 6.01 -9.71 -0.93
C SER A 62 5.52 -9.14 -2.26
N TYR A 63 5.57 -7.83 -2.41
CA TYR A 63 5.12 -7.19 -3.66
C TYR A 63 5.99 -7.62 -4.84
N ASN A 64 7.29 -7.64 -4.65
CA ASN A 64 8.20 -8.08 -5.71
C ASN A 64 7.95 -9.53 -6.10
N HIS A 65 7.74 -10.37 -5.10
CA HIS A 65 7.47 -11.80 -5.33
C HIS A 65 6.18 -11.98 -6.12
N ASN A 66 5.14 -11.24 -5.75
CA ASN A 66 3.86 -11.31 -6.44
C ASN A 66 3.97 -10.84 -7.88
N SER A 67 4.77 -9.82 -8.11
CA SER A 67 5.00 -9.33 -9.47
C SER A 67 5.61 -10.42 -10.34
N ARG A 68 6.54 -11.18 -9.80
CA ARG A 68 7.17 -12.28 -10.53
C ARG A 68 6.16 -13.36 -10.86
N LYS A 69 5.26 -13.64 -9.94
CA LYS A 69 4.28 -14.70 -10.14
C LYS A 69 3.31 -14.41 -11.27
N LYS A 70 3.15 -13.17 -11.60
CA LYS A 70 2.23 -12.78 -12.66
C LYS A 70 2.77 -13.08 -14.05
N HIS A 71 4.02 -13.42 -14.13
CA HIS A 71 4.60 -13.82 -15.38
C HIS A 71 4.50 -15.33 -15.56
#